data_71b91f0838ecda876c5ea01f97692b1e
#
_entry.id   71b91f0838ecda876c5ea01f97692b1e
#
_cell.length_a   1.000
_cell.length_b   1.000
_cell.length_c   1.000
_cell.angle_alpha   90.00
_cell.angle_beta   90.00
_cell.angle_gamma   90.00
#
_symmetry.space_group_name_H-M   'P 1'
#
loop_
_entity.id
_entity.type
_entity.pdbx_description
1 polymer ?
#
loop_
_entity_poly.entity_id
_entity_poly.type
_entity_poly.pdbx_seq_one_letter_code
_entity_poly.pdbx_strand_id
1 'polypeptide(L)'
;LIFATMIASLGLNVNSAAVIIGAMLISPIMGPIMGIGLSLGINDFELLKKSLRNYALMFVVAIITSTAYFLVSPLSSNSSELLARTVPTTYDVLIALFGGLAGIVAQTRQDRTSTVIPGVAIATALIPPLCTAGFGLATGQIRFFFGAFYLFFINSVFIALATYAMVRFLKYEKKAFIDKVRERNVKRLMMVITLVTFIPSVVIGFHMVRVSLFEAAADKYVSQVFNFPHTRVIECNKRYAHHGHPSQIELLLLGEPLDDGTIENARTQMGSFGLDKAELVVRQANTTDKIDVASLQQSYL
;
A
#
# COMPACT_ATOMS: atom_id res chain seq x y z
N LEU A 1 -0.63 -22.27 0.23
CA LEU A 1 -1.03 -20.98 -0.32
C LEU A 1 -2.54 -20.96 -0.61
N ILE A 2 -3.08 -21.92 -1.38
CA ILE A 2 -4.52 -21.97 -1.75
C ILE A 2 -5.41 -21.81 -0.52
N PHE A 3 -5.24 -22.64 0.52
CA PHE A 3 -6.04 -22.52 1.75
C PHE A 3 -5.87 -21.17 2.46
N ALA A 4 -4.65 -20.66 2.54
CA ALA A 4 -4.39 -19.34 3.10
C ALA A 4 -5.15 -18.24 2.34
N THR A 5 -5.12 -18.27 1.01
CA THR A 5 -5.82 -17.32 0.16
C THR A 5 -7.35 -17.46 0.28
N MET A 6 -7.88 -18.68 0.36
CA MET A 6 -9.32 -18.89 0.57
C MET A 6 -9.79 -18.34 1.92
N ILE A 7 -9.06 -18.63 3.01
CA ILE A 7 -9.40 -18.12 4.34
C ILE A 7 -9.26 -16.59 4.40
N ALA A 8 -8.22 -16.02 3.76
CA ALA A 8 -8.07 -14.57 3.67
C ALA A 8 -9.20 -13.91 2.88
N SER A 9 -9.61 -14.49 1.75
CA SER A 9 -10.73 -13.99 0.95
C SER A 9 -12.05 -14.06 1.72
N LEU A 10 -12.27 -15.15 2.47
CA LEU A 10 -13.42 -15.27 3.38
C LEU A 10 -13.36 -14.19 4.47
N GLY A 11 -12.20 -13.97 5.10
CA GLY A 11 -12.00 -12.93 6.12
C GLY A 11 -12.28 -11.53 5.61
N LEU A 12 -11.84 -11.21 4.38
CA LEU A 12 -12.13 -9.94 3.70
C LEU A 12 -13.62 -9.78 3.42
N ASN A 13 -14.27 -10.85 3.00
CA ASN A 13 -15.70 -10.85 2.67
C ASN A 13 -16.58 -10.63 3.90
N VAL A 14 -16.27 -11.30 5.02
CA VAL A 14 -17.00 -11.14 6.30
C VAL A 14 -16.48 -9.98 7.15
N ASN A 15 -15.57 -9.17 6.62
CA ASN A 15 -14.97 -8.00 7.30
C ASN A 15 -14.31 -8.34 8.65
N SER A 16 -13.62 -9.50 8.72
CA SER A 16 -12.99 -10.00 9.95
C SER A 16 -11.47 -9.95 9.87
N ALA A 17 -10.86 -8.93 10.48
CA ALA A 17 -9.41 -8.79 10.59
C ALA A 17 -8.75 -10.02 11.26
N ALA A 18 -9.41 -10.63 12.26
CA ALA A 18 -8.89 -11.81 12.96
C ALA A 18 -8.72 -13.02 12.03
N VAL A 19 -9.71 -13.29 11.16
CA VAL A 19 -9.66 -14.37 10.17
C VAL A 19 -8.56 -14.10 9.14
N ILE A 20 -8.42 -12.85 8.69
CA ILE A 20 -7.38 -12.43 7.76
C ILE A 20 -5.99 -12.68 8.38
N ILE A 21 -5.77 -12.28 9.64
CA ILE A 21 -4.50 -12.51 10.35
C ILE A 21 -4.21 -14.02 10.48
N GLY A 22 -5.22 -14.84 10.81
CA GLY A 22 -5.06 -16.30 10.86
C GLY A 22 -4.62 -16.91 9.52
N ALA A 23 -5.16 -16.42 8.42
CA ALA A 23 -4.77 -16.84 7.07
C ALA A 23 -3.31 -16.49 6.74
N MET A 24 -2.84 -15.33 7.20
CA MET A 24 -1.47 -14.87 6.99
C MET A 24 -0.43 -15.76 7.66
N LEU A 25 -0.76 -16.32 8.84
CA LEU A 25 0.12 -17.21 9.60
C LEU A 25 0.50 -18.49 8.85
N ILE A 26 -0.38 -18.99 8.00
CA ILE A 26 -0.19 -20.24 7.25
C ILE A 26 0.32 -20.02 5.83
N SER A 27 0.61 -18.77 5.45
CA SER A 27 1.02 -18.43 4.08
C SER A 27 2.51 -18.58 3.85
N PRO A 28 2.93 -19.26 2.76
CA PRO A 28 4.33 -19.44 2.42
C PRO A 28 4.94 -18.28 1.59
N ILE A 29 4.24 -17.15 1.41
CA ILE A 29 4.65 -16.10 0.46
C ILE A 29 5.94 -15.37 0.87
N MET A 30 6.30 -15.43 2.16
CA MET A 30 7.50 -14.82 2.71
C MET A 30 8.80 -15.35 2.06
N GLY A 31 8.89 -16.67 1.87
CA GLY A 31 10.13 -17.31 1.41
C GLY A 31 10.64 -16.76 0.07
N PRO A 32 9.86 -16.79 -0.99
CA PRO A 32 10.28 -16.29 -2.29
C PRO A 32 10.67 -14.82 -2.32
N ILE A 33 9.93 -13.94 -1.61
CA ILE A 33 10.23 -12.51 -1.65
C ILE A 33 11.52 -12.16 -0.91
N MET A 34 11.77 -12.80 0.23
CA MET A 34 13.04 -12.69 0.94
C MET A 34 14.18 -13.31 0.15
N GLY A 35 13.92 -14.41 -0.57
CA GLY A 35 14.86 -15.03 -1.48
C GLY A 35 15.31 -14.09 -2.61
N ILE A 36 14.43 -13.22 -3.10
CA ILE A 36 14.79 -12.15 -4.07
C ILE A 36 15.78 -11.17 -3.43
N GLY A 37 15.46 -10.62 -2.25
CA GLY A 37 16.34 -9.67 -1.55
C GLY A 37 17.69 -10.29 -1.18
N LEU A 38 17.69 -11.51 -0.67
CA LEU A 38 18.89 -12.26 -0.32
C LEU A 38 19.78 -12.50 -1.55
N SER A 39 19.19 -13.00 -2.65
CA SER A 39 19.94 -13.29 -3.88
C SER A 39 20.63 -12.06 -4.47
N LEU A 40 19.96 -10.90 -4.42
CA LEU A 40 20.57 -9.62 -4.82
C LEU A 40 21.73 -9.25 -3.88
N GLY A 41 21.58 -9.49 -2.58
CA GLY A 41 22.60 -9.18 -1.56
C GLY A 41 23.88 -9.99 -1.72
N ILE A 42 23.75 -11.29 -2.01
CA ILE A 42 24.89 -12.22 -2.16
C ILE A 42 25.35 -12.43 -3.61
N ASN A 43 24.72 -11.75 -4.59
CA ASN A 43 24.96 -11.89 -6.04
C ASN A 43 24.72 -13.32 -6.57
N ASP A 44 23.69 -14.02 -6.10
CA ASP A 44 23.29 -15.34 -6.57
C ASP A 44 22.16 -15.28 -7.59
N PHE A 45 22.52 -15.33 -8.88
CA PHE A 45 21.55 -15.27 -9.98
C PHE A 45 20.64 -16.51 -10.06
N GLU A 46 21.13 -17.69 -9.69
CA GLU A 46 20.32 -18.91 -9.70
C GLU A 46 19.24 -18.87 -8.63
N LEU A 47 19.61 -18.40 -7.43
CA LEU A 47 18.65 -18.17 -6.36
C LEU A 47 17.63 -17.09 -6.75
N LEU A 48 18.07 -16.00 -7.40
CA LEU A 48 17.17 -14.95 -7.91
C LEU A 48 16.14 -15.52 -8.88
N LYS A 49 16.58 -16.27 -9.89
CA LYS A 49 15.69 -16.89 -10.88
C LYS A 49 14.69 -17.84 -10.24
N LYS A 50 15.15 -18.68 -9.29
CA LYS A 50 14.29 -19.63 -8.56
C LYS A 50 13.27 -18.87 -7.70
N SER A 51 13.70 -17.86 -6.95
CA SER A 51 12.84 -17.06 -6.09
C SER A 51 11.79 -16.28 -6.89
N LEU A 52 12.19 -15.66 -8.01
CA LEU A 52 11.28 -14.92 -8.87
C LEU A 52 10.25 -15.83 -9.53
N ARG A 53 10.65 -17.02 -9.99
CA ARG A 53 9.72 -18.01 -10.53
C ARG A 53 8.69 -18.47 -9.48
N ASN A 54 9.15 -18.78 -8.28
CA ASN A 54 8.26 -19.22 -7.20
C ASN A 54 7.33 -18.08 -6.76
N TYR A 55 7.83 -16.85 -6.71
CA TYR A 55 7.03 -15.67 -6.41
C TYR A 55 5.93 -15.43 -7.45
N ALA A 56 6.28 -15.47 -8.75
CA ALA A 56 5.31 -15.35 -9.83
C ALA A 56 4.25 -16.46 -9.80
N LEU A 57 4.67 -17.70 -9.52
CA LEU A 57 3.76 -18.83 -9.40
C LEU A 57 2.79 -18.64 -8.23
N MET A 58 3.28 -18.18 -7.06
CA MET A 58 2.44 -17.88 -5.90
C MET A 58 1.47 -16.73 -6.18
N PHE A 59 1.90 -15.69 -6.88
CA PHE A 59 1.04 -14.60 -7.32
C PHE A 59 -0.13 -15.12 -8.17
N VAL A 60 0.17 -15.88 -9.21
CA VAL A 60 -0.85 -16.43 -10.12
C VAL A 60 -1.84 -17.34 -9.37
N VAL A 61 -1.33 -18.25 -8.53
CA VAL A 61 -2.17 -19.18 -7.74
C VAL A 61 -3.07 -18.40 -6.78
N ALA A 62 -2.56 -17.36 -6.11
CA ALA A 62 -3.34 -16.56 -5.18
C ALA A 62 -4.45 -15.79 -5.90
N ILE A 63 -4.14 -15.15 -7.03
CA ILE A 63 -5.14 -14.42 -7.84
C ILE A 63 -6.23 -15.38 -8.34
N ILE A 64 -5.88 -16.52 -8.91
CA ILE A 64 -6.85 -17.50 -9.40
C ILE A 64 -7.74 -17.99 -8.25
N THR A 65 -7.13 -18.36 -7.12
CA THR A 65 -7.88 -18.88 -5.96
C THR A 65 -8.85 -17.83 -5.40
N SER A 66 -8.38 -16.59 -5.24
CA SER A 66 -9.23 -15.50 -4.74
C SER A 66 -10.35 -15.15 -5.72
N THR A 67 -10.04 -15.04 -7.02
CA THR A 67 -11.04 -14.77 -8.05
C THR A 67 -12.10 -15.88 -8.06
N ALA A 68 -11.68 -17.15 -8.01
CA ALA A 68 -12.62 -18.29 -7.96
C ALA A 68 -13.50 -18.23 -6.71
N TYR A 69 -12.95 -17.88 -5.55
CA TYR A 69 -13.73 -17.71 -4.32
C TYR A 69 -14.80 -16.63 -4.48
N PHE A 70 -14.44 -15.44 -4.95
CA PHE A 70 -15.39 -14.33 -5.07
C PHE A 70 -16.41 -14.50 -6.20
N LEU A 71 -16.11 -15.29 -7.23
CA LEU A 71 -17.08 -15.67 -8.26
C LEU A 71 -18.17 -16.59 -7.71
N VAL A 72 -17.83 -17.47 -6.77
CA VAL A 72 -18.78 -18.43 -6.15
C VAL A 72 -19.49 -17.82 -4.95
N SER A 73 -18.88 -16.83 -4.29
CA SER A 73 -19.45 -16.23 -3.08
C SER A 73 -20.69 -15.39 -3.39
N PRO A 74 -21.82 -15.62 -2.69
CA PRO A 74 -23.03 -14.81 -2.86
C PRO A 74 -22.92 -13.43 -2.22
N LEU A 75 -21.90 -13.20 -1.38
CA LEU A 75 -21.65 -11.94 -0.67
C LEU A 75 -20.68 -11.09 -1.51
N SER A 76 -21.20 -10.12 -2.24
CA SER A 76 -20.41 -9.21 -3.09
C SER A 76 -20.36 -7.77 -2.57
N SER A 77 -20.55 -7.57 -1.27
CA SER A 77 -20.48 -6.21 -0.68
C SER A 77 -19.04 -5.73 -0.54
N ASN A 78 -18.81 -4.46 -0.86
CA ASN A 78 -17.53 -3.79 -0.65
C ASN A 78 -17.29 -3.61 0.86
N SER A 79 -16.61 -4.56 1.49
CA SER A 79 -16.25 -4.45 2.91
C SER A 79 -15.19 -3.35 3.13
N SER A 80 -15.15 -2.78 4.34
CA SER A 80 -14.12 -1.78 4.69
C SER A 80 -12.70 -2.34 4.60
N GLU A 81 -12.51 -3.63 4.89
CA GLU A 81 -11.23 -4.32 4.75
C GLU A 81 -10.79 -4.43 3.28
N LEU A 82 -11.72 -4.63 2.33
CA LEU A 82 -11.41 -4.62 0.90
C LEU A 82 -11.01 -3.22 0.44
N LEU A 83 -11.77 -2.18 0.83
CA LEU A 83 -11.50 -0.79 0.47
C LEU A 83 -10.13 -0.33 1.00
N ALA A 84 -9.79 -0.67 2.24
CA ALA A 84 -8.51 -0.32 2.85
C ALA A 84 -7.29 -0.87 2.09
N ARG A 85 -7.45 -1.86 1.21
CA ARG A 85 -6.37 -2.47 0.42
C ARG A 85 -6.27 -1.97 -1.02
N THR A 86 -7.06 -0.97 -1.38
CA THR A 86 -7.05 -0.39 -2.75
C THR A 86 -6.16 0.83 -2.89
N VAL A 87 -5.82 1.49 -1.79
CA VAL A 87 -4.99 2.71 -1.79
C VAL A 87 -3.79 2.48 -0.88
N PRO A 88 -2.56 2.49 -1.42
CA PRO A 88 -1.36 2.34 -0.60
C PRO A 88 -1.14 3.58 0.26
N THR A 89 -0.71 3.34 1.50
CA THR A 89 -0.37 4.38 2.47
C THR A 89 1.12 4.35 2.81
N THR A 90 1.62 5.43 3.40
CA THR A 90 3.00 5.47 3.91
C THR A 90 3.23 4.41 4.98
N TYR A 91 2.20 4.08 5.76
CA TYR A 91 2.28 3.06 6.79
C TYR A 91 2.48 1.66 6.22
N ASP A 92 1.85 1.34 5.07
CA ASP A 92 2.05 0.05 4.39
C ASP A 92 3.52 -0.14 3.98
N VAL A 93 4.13 0.91 3.43
CA VAL A 93 5.56 0.92 3.07
C VAL A 93 6.46 0.72 4.28
N LEU A 94 6.18 1.39 5.40
CA LEU A 94 6.94 1.23 6.64
C LEU A 94 6.79 -0.18 7.22
N ILE A 95 5.58 -0.73 7.21
CA ILE A 95 5.31 -2.11 7.64
C ILE A 95 6.08 -3.10 6.75
N ALA A 96 6.06 -2.90 5.44
CA ALA A 96 6.80 -3.73 4.49
C ALA A 96 8.32 -3.66 4.73
N LEU A 97 8.86 -2.46 4.95
CA LEU A 97 10.28 -2.22 5.22
C LEU A 97 10.70 -2.89 6.53
N PHE A 98 10.03 -2.59 7.65
CA PHE A 98 10.38 -3.15 8.95
C PHE A 98 10.11 -4.66 9.01
N GLY A 99 9.04 -5.14 8.36
CA GLY A 99 8.75 -6.55 8.22
C GLY A 99 9.87 -7.30 7.47
N GLY A 100 10.37 -6.73 6.37
CA GLY A 100 11.50 -7.26 5.62
C GLY A 100 12.80 -7.29 6.43
N LEU A 101 13.12 -6.21 7.17
CA LEU A 101 14.28 -6.16 8.08
C LEU A 101 14.18 -7.21 9.18
N ALA A 102 13.04 -7.28 9.87
CA ALA A 102 12.81 -8.25 10.94
C ALA A 102 12.85 -9.69 10.43
N GLY A 103 12.30 -9.92 9.22
CA GLY A 103 12.26 -11.23 8.58
C GLY A 103 13.64 -11.81 8.35
N ILE A 104 14.58 -11.03 7.81
CA ILE A 104 15.95 -11.53 7.56
C ILE A 104 16.72 -11.72 8.87
N VAL A 105 16.55 -10.87 9.86
CA VAL A 105 17.16 -11.03 11.19
C VAL A 105 16.68 -12.32 11.85
N ALA A 106 15.38 -12.62 11.78
CA ALA A 106 14.83 -13.86 12.32
C ALA A 106 15.38 -15.11 11.60
N GLN A 107 15.59 -15.04 10.28
CA GLN A 107 16.18 -16.15 9.52
C GLN A 107 17.67 -16.38 9.82
N THR A 108 18.38 -15.39 10.35
CA THR A 108 19.78 -15.57 10.78
C THR A 108 19.91 -16.39 12.07
N ARG A 109 18.82 -16.50 12.85
CA ARG A 109 18.80 -17.29 14.07
C ARG A 109 18.47 -18.75 13.76
N GLN A 110 19.11 -19.68 14.46
CA GLN A 110 18.92 -21.13 14.26
C GLN A 110 17.57 -21.65 14.79
N ASP A 111 16.89 -20.86 15.62
CA ASP A 111 15.60 -21.24 16.22
C ASP A 111 14.46 -20.99 15.23
N ARG A 112 13.88 -22.07 14.70
CA ARG A 112 12.77 -22.01 13.73
C ARG A 112 11.53 -21.30 14.24
N THR A 113 11.31 -21.23 15.55
CA THR A 113 10.19 -20.53 16.19
C THR A 113 10.25 -19.01 16.01
N SER A 114 11.44 -18.44 15.86
CA SER A 114 11.66 -17.00 15.70
C SER A 114 11.24 -16.44 14.33
N THR A 115 11.00 -17.30 13.33
CA THR A 115 10.67 -16.89 11.96
C THR A 115 9.18 -16.63 11.74
N VAL A 116 8.31 -17.10 12.64
CA VAL A 116 6.86 -16.99 12.49
C VAL A 116 6.39 -15.54 12.60
N ILE A 117 6.83 -14.80 13.61
CA ILE A 117 6.39 -13.42 13.86
C ILE A 117 6.71 -12.46 12.70
N PRO A 118 7.97 -12.40 12.20
CA PRO A 118 8.26 -11.57 11.01
C PRO A 118 7.57 -12.05 9.74
N GLY A 119 7.33 -13.36 9.63
CA GLY A 119 6.58 -13.94 8.52
C GLY A 119 5.15 -13.41 8.45
N VAL A 120 4.51 -13.22 9.61
CA VAL A 120 3.18 -12.62 9.72
C VAL A 120 3.18 -11.18 9.21
N ALA A 121 4.13 -10.35 9.65
CA ALA A 121 4.22 -8.95 9.22
C ALA A 121 4.37 -8.83 7.69
N ILE A 122 5.21 -9.69 7.07
CA ILE A 122 5.37 -9.74 5.61
C ILE A 122 4.09 -10.22 4.92
N ALA A 123 3.45 -11.27 5.45
CA ALA A 123 2.22 -11.81 4.88
C ALA A 123 1.05 -10.82 5.00
N THR A 124 1.01 -10.00 6.07
CA THR A 124 0.04 -8.92 6.27
C THR A 124 0.09 -7.89 5.14
N ALA A 125 1.28 -7.60 4.65
CA ALA A 125 1.48 -6.65 3.56
C ALA A 125 1.16 -7.23 2.16
N LEU A 126 1.09 -8.57 2.00
CA LEU A 126 1.03 -9.20 0.68
C LEU A 126 -0.28 -9.93 0.37
N ILE A 127 -0.82 -10.72 1.31
CA ILE A 127 -1.98 -11.59 1.03
C ILE A 127 -3.27 -10.80 0.84
N PRO A 128 -3.66 -9.87 1.74
CA PRO A 128 -4.90 -9.13 1.58
C PRO A 128 -4.98 -8.35 0.27
N PRO A 129 -3.92 -7.61 -0.16
CA PRO A 129 -3.94 -6.97 -1.47
C PRO A 129 -4.13 -7.95 -2.64
N LEU A 130 -3.51 -9.14 -2.58
CA LEU A 130 -3.72 -10.17 -3.61
C LEU A 130 -5.17 -10.66 -3.66
N CYS A 131 -5.78 -10.87 -2.49
CA CYS A 131 -7.18 -11.28 -2.40
C CYS A 131 -8.11 -10.16 -2.88
N THR A 132 -7.83 -8.90 -2.56
CA THR A 132 -8.59 -7.74 -3.05
C THR A 132 -8.44 -7.57 -4.57
N ALA A 133 -7.26 -7.84 -5.13
CA ALA A 133 -7.08 -7.85 -6.59
C ALA A 133 -7.93 -8.97 -7.23
N GLY A 134 -7.99 -10.16 -6.63
CA GLY A 134 -8.88 -11.25 -7.06
C GLY A 134 -10.36 -10.87 -6.98
N PHE A 135 -10.78 -10.15 -5.93
CA PHE A 135 -12.13 -9.57 -5.83
C PHE A 135 -12.42 -8.61 -6.98
N GLY A 136 -11.49 -7.70 -7.29
CA GLY A 136 -11.62 -6.77 -8.40
C GLY A 136 -11.83 -7.46 -9.76
N LEU A 137 -11.12 -8.58 -10.01
CA LEU A 137 -11.32 -9.40 -11.21
C LEU A 137 -12.68 -10.12 -11.21
N ALA A 138 -13.08 -10.69 -10.09
CA ALA A 138 -14.34 -11.44 -9.97
C ALA A 138 -15.57 -10.55 -10.16
N THR A 139 -15.51 -9.30 -9.68
CA THR A 139 -16.62 -8.34 -9.74
C THR A 139 -16.55 -7.39 -10.93
N GLY A 140 -15.51 -7.50 -11.78
CA GLY A 140 -15.28 -6.59 -12.91
C GLY A 140 -14.86 -5.16 -12.50
N GLN A 141 -14.53 -4.94 -11.24
CA GLN A 141 -14.13 -3.63 -10.72
C GLN A 141 -12.62 -3.40 -10.93
N ILE A 142 -12.25 -2.90 -12.10
CA ILE A 142 -10.86 -2.69 -12.52
C ILE A 142 -10.08 -1.80 -11.54
N ARG A 143 -10.74 -0.82 -10.92
CA ARG A 143 -10.13 0.06 -9.91
C ARG A 143 -9.62 -0.71 -8.69
N PHE A 144 -10.39 -1.68 -8.19
CA PHE A 144 -9.97 -2.57 -7.10
C PHE A 144 -8.77 -3.43 -7.50
N PHE A 145 -8.79 -3.97 -8.71
CA PHE A 145 -7.66 -4.78 -9.20
C PHE A 145 -6.37 -3.97 -9.24
N PHE A 146 -6.34 -2.84 -9.94
CA PHE A 146 -5.12 -2.06 -10.10
C PHE A 146 -4.65 -1.41 -8.79
N GLY A 147 -5.56 -0.93 -7.94
CA GLY A 147 -5.20 -0.36 -6.64
C GLY A 147 -4.53 -1.40 -5.73
N ALA A 148 -5.16 -2.56 -5.59
CA ALA A 148 -4.64 -3.65 -4.76
C ALA A 148 -3.36 -4.29 -5.35
N PHE A 149 -3.29 -4.44 -6.68
CA PHE A 149 -2.08 -4.91 -7.35
C PHE A 149 -0.90 -3.95 -7.14
N TYR A 150 -1.14 -2.64 -7.23
CA TYR A 150 -0.14 -1.62 -6.99
C TYR A 150 0.37 -1.65 -5.54
N LEU A 151 -0.54 -1.78 -4.55
CA LEU A 151 -0.17 -1.95 -3.14
C LEU A 151 0.67 -3.21 -2.92
N PHE A 152 0.25 -4.34 -3.49
CA PHE A 152 1.01 -5.59 -3.44
C PHE A 152 2.41 -5.43 -4.04
N PHE A 153 2.53 -4.79 -5.20
CA PHE A 153 3.80 -4.57 -5.88
C PHE A 153 4.75 -3.70 -5.06
N ILE A 154 4.27 -2.56 -4.54
CA ILE A 154 5.07 -1.67 -3.69
C ILE A 154 5.58 -2.42 -2.46
N ASN A 155 4.70 -3.08 -1.72
CA ASN A 155 5.07 -3.82 -0.53
C ASN A 155 6.12 -4.90 -0.83
N SER A 156 5.97 -5.61 -1.95
CA SER A 156 6.93 -6.61 -2.41
C SER A 156 8.30 -6.02 -2.64
N VAL A 157 8.37 -4.89 -3.31
CA VAL A 157 9.62 -4.20 -3.61
C VAL A 157 10.30 -3.73 -2.32
N PHE A 158 9.55 -3.14 -1.38
CA PHE A 158 10.12 -2.66 -0.11
C PHE A 158 10.59 -3.80 0.80
N ILE A 159 9.88 -4.93 0.84
CA ILE A 159 10.34 -6.13 1.57
C ILE A 159 11.64 -6.68 0.96
N ALA A 160 11.70 -6.82 -0.36
CA ALA A 160 12.91 -7.30 -1.04
C ALA A 160 14.09 -6.33 -0.84
N LEU A 161 13.83 -5.03 -0.89
CA LEU A 161 14.81 -3.98 -0.66
C LEU A 161 15.34 -4.00 0.79
N ALA A 162 14.45 -4.10 1.78
CA ALA A 162 14.80 -4.22 3.19
C ALA A 162 15.68 -5.45 3.44
N THR A 163 15.28 -6.59 2.85
CA THR A 163 16.06 -7.83 2.91
C THR A 163 17.45 -7.66 2.28
N TYR A 164 17.52 -7.05 1.08
CA TYR A 164 18.79 -6.74 0.42
C TYR A 164 19.68 -5.84 1.29
N ALA A 165 19.13 -4.75 1.83
CA ALA A 165 19.88 -3.81 2.66
C ALA A 165 20.46 -4.49 3.91
N MET A 166 19.65 -5.32 4.59
CA MET A 166 20.10 -6.04 5.78
C MET A 166 21.14 -7.11 5.47
N VAL A 167 20.99 -7.86 4.38
CA VAL A 167 22.00 -8.83 3.91
C VAL A 167 23.34 -8.14 3.65
N ARG A 168 23.30 -6.95 3.06
CA ARG A 168 24.50 -6.13 2.82
C ARG A 168 25.10 -5.59 4.12
N PHE A 169 24.26 -5.16 5.06
CA PHE A 169 24.66 -4.68 6.38
C PHE A 169 25.31 -5.77 7.21
N LEU A 170 24.72 -6.98 7.23
CA LEU A 170 25.24 -8.15 7.94
C LEU A 170 26.46 -8.79 7.25
N LYS A 171 26.91 -8.24 6.10
CA LYS A 171 28.08 -8.68 5.36
C LYS A 171 28.06 -10.18 5.00
N TYR A 172 26.90 -10.69 4.60
CA TYR A 172 26.79 -12.08 4.11
C TYR A 172 27.81 -12.34 3.00
N GLU A 173 28.38 -13.55 3.03
CA GLU A 173 29.36 -13.97 2.02
C GLU A 173 28.71 -13.98 0.64
N LYS A 174 29.40 -13.38 -0.32
CA LYS A 174 28.95 -13.36 -1.72
C LYS A 174 29.26 -14.70 -2.35
N LYS A 175 28.39 -15.15 -3.24
CA LYS A 175 28.63 -16.37 -4.02
C LYS A 175 29.94 -16.24 -4.79
N ALA A 176 30.84 -17.20 -4.59
CA ALA A 176 32.09 -17.30 -5.34
C ALA A 176 31.83 -17.90 -6.72
N PHE A 177 32.49 -17.37 -7.74
CA PHE A 177 32.43 -17.87 -9.12
C PHE A 177 33.79 -18.42 -9.53
N ILE A 178 33.78 -19.55 -10.21
CA ILE A 178 34.99 -20.18 -10.77
C ILE A 178 35.49 -19.38 -11.98
N ASP A 179 34.54 -18.83 -12.80
CA ASP A 179 34.83 -18.06 -14.00
C ASP A 179 34.69 -16.55 -13.71
N LYS A 180 35.81 -15.80 -13.82
CA LYS A 180 35.88 -14.36 -13.60
C LYS A 180 35.04 -13.55 -14.61
N VAL A 181 34.85 -14.03 -15.82
CA VAL A 181 34.03 -13.35 -16.86
C VAL A 181 32.55 -13.46 -16.47
N ARG A 182 32.11 -14.67 -16.11
CA ARG A 182 30.75 -14.92 -15.63
C ARG A 182 30.45 -14.14 -14.36
N GLU A 183 31.39 -14.09 -13.42
CA GLU A 183 31.29 -13.30 -12.19
C GLU A 183 31.02 -11.81 -12.50
N ARG A 184 31.81 -11.21 -13.40
CA ARG A 184 31.67 -9.80 -13.76
C ARG A 184 30.32 -9.51 -14.40
N ASN A 185 29.84 -10.38 -15.29
CA ASN A 185 28.57 -10.22 -15.98
C ASN A 185 27.38 -10.35 -14.99
N VAL A 186 27.43 -11.34 -14.08
CA VAL A 186 26.40 -11.53 -13.05
C VAL A 186 26.40 -10.32 -12.10
N LYS A 187 27.54 -9.86 -11.62
CA LYS A 187 27.64 -8.67 -10.75
C LYS A 187 27.08 -7.43 -11.43
N ARG A 188 27.38 -7.22 -12.74
CA ARG A 188 26.85 -6.09 -13.50
C ARG A 188 25.33 -6.20 -13.64
N LEU A 189 24.80 -7.37 -14.01
CA LEU A 189 23.37 -7.61 -14.14
C LEU A 189 22.64 -7.38 -12.80
N MET A 190 23.17 -7.93 -11.70
CA MET A 190 22.61 -7.74 -10.36
C MET A 190 22.62 -6.27 -9.93
N MET A 191 23.71 -5.54 -10.26
CA MET A 191 23.77 -4.10 -9.99
C MET A 191 22.70 -3.34 -10.75
N VAL A 192 22.50 -3.64 -12.04
CA VAL A 192 21.48 -2.99 -12.87
C VAL A 192 20.07 -3.30 -12.32
N ILE A 193 19.78 -4.56 -12.00
CA ILE A 193 18.48 -4.95 -11.41
C ILE A 193 18.25 -4.20 -10.08
N THR A 194 19.27 -4.16 -9.22
CA THR A 194 19.18 -3.44 -7.94
C THR A 194 18.92 -1.96 -8.15
N LEU A 195 19.64 -1.29 -9.05
CA LEU A 195 19.45 0.14 -9.33
C LEU A 195 18.06 0.43 -9.92
N VAL A 196 17.61 -0.38 -10.89
CA VAL A 196 16.29 -0.25 -11.50
C VAL A 196 15.16 -0.46 -10.49
N THR A 197 15.39 -1.27 -9.47
CA THR A 197 14.40 -1.48 -8.39
C THR A 197 14.51 -0.40 -7.31
N PHE A 198 15.74 -0.04 -6.93
CA PHE A 198 15.99 0.88 -5.81
C PHE A 198 15.57 2.31 -6.13
N ILE A 199 15.97 2.84 -7.28
CA ILE A 199 15.74 4.26 -7.62
C ILE A 199 14.24 4.60 -7.65
N PRO A 200 13.38 3.87 -8.40
CA PRO A 200 11.94 4.13 -8.37
C PRO A 200 11.32 3.96 -6.98
N SER A 201 11.77 2.96 -6.21
CA SER A 201 11.25 2.70 -4.86
C SER A 201 11.51 3.87 -3.92
N VAL A 202 12.72 4.44 -3.95
CA VAL A 202 13.08 5.62 -3.15
C VAL A 202 12.22 6.82 -3.57
N VAL A 203 12.05 7.05 -4.88
CA VAL A 203 11.22 8.15 -5.39
C VAL A 203 9.76 7.98 -4.95
N ILE A 204 9.20 6.76 -5.08
CA ILE A 204 7.84 6.45 -4.63
C ILE A 204 7.72 6.65 -3.12
N GLY A 205 8.68 6.16 -2.33
CA GLY A 205 8.69 6.33 -0.87
C GLY A 205 8.70 7.80 -0.46
N PHE A 206 9.54 8.63 -1.07
CA PHE A 206 9.56 10.08 -0.81
C PHE A 206 8.25 10.75 -1.22
N HIS A 207 7.66 10.34 -2.36
CA HIS A 207 6.37 10.87 -2.79
C HIS A 207 5.27 10.53 -1.78
N MET A 208 5.19 9.29 -1.33
CA MET A 208 4.20 8.86 -0.33
C MET A 208 4.34 9.60 1.00
N VAL A 209 5.58 9.82 1.49
CA VAL A 209 5.82 10.61 2.70
C VAL A 209 5.31 12.05 2.51
N ARG A 210 5.56 12.67 1.36
CA ARG A 210 5.05 14.03 1.09
C ARG A 210 3.52 14.08 1.06
N VAL A 211 2.87 13.11 0.42
CA VAL A 211 1.40 12.98 0.42
C VAL A 211 0.87 12.86 1.84
N SER A 212 1.45 11.96 2.64
CA SER A 212 1.03 11.73 4.03
C SER A 212 1.20 12.98 4.92
N LEU A 213 2.31 13.71 4.75
CA LEU A 213 2.53 14.97 5.47
C LEU A 213 1.52 16.04 5.08
N PHE A 214 1.20 16.13 3.79
CA PHE A 214 0.16 17.04 3.30
C PHE A 214 -1.21 16.67 3.87
N GLU A 215 -1.60 15.39 3.84
CA GLU A 215 -2.88 14.93 4.40
C GLU A 215 -2.98 15.21 5.90
N ALA A 216 -1.91 14.94 6.66
CA ALA A 216 -1.88 15.22 8.10
C ALA A 216 -1.96 16.74 8.40
N ALA A 217 -1.28 17.58 7.61
CA ALA A 217 -1.38 19.03 7.72
C ALA A 217 -2.80 19.53 7.38
N ALA A 218 -3.41 18.98 6.33
CA ALA A 218 -4.78 19.30 5.94
C ALA A 218 -5.79 18.89 7.02
N ASP A 219 -5.66 17.70 7.63
CA ASP A 219 -6.54 17.26 8.72
C ASP A 219 -6.44 18.19 9.94
N LYS A 220 -5.22 18.56 10.31
CA LYS A 220 -4.98 19.50 11.39
C LYS A 220 -5.58 20.87 11.08
N TYR A 221 -5.39 21.38 9.87
CA TYR A 221 -5.96 22.65 9.41
C TYR A 221 -7.48 22.61 9.48
N VAL A 222 -8.12 21.60 8.88
CA VAL A 222 -9.58 21.48 8.84
C VAL A 222 -10.15 21.37 10.25
N SER A 223 -9.57 20.55 11.12
CA SER A 223 -10.06 20.36 12.49
C SER A 223 -9.92 21.59 13.37
N GLN A 224 -8.95 22.47 13.12
CA GLN A 224 -8.71 23.68 13.92
C GLN A 224 -9.41 24.91 13.37
N VAL A 225 -9.46 25.07 12.04
CA VAL A 225 -9.99 26.27 11.38
C VAL A 225 -11.49 26.15 11.07
N PHE A 226 -11.98 24.94 10.72
CA PHE A 226 -13.38 24.71 10.35
C PHE A 226 -14.21 24.11 11.50
N ASN A 227 -14.00 24.63 12.72
CA ASN A 227 -14.77 24.24 13.90
C ASN A 227 -15.81 25.32 14.25
N PHE A 228 -16.92 25.37 13.52
CA PHE A 228 -18.00 26.32 13.72
C PHE A 228 -19.20 25.69 14.45
N PRO A 229 -19.91 26.44 15.33
CA PRO A 229 -21.01 25.90 16.14
C PRO A 229 -22.18 25.35 15.31
N HIS A 230 -22.49 25.98 14.17
CA HIS A 230 -23.66 25.69 13.34
C HIS A 230 -23.33 25.13 11.96
N THR A 231 -22.03 24.87 11.66
CA THR A 231 -21.60 24.34 10.39
C THR A 231 -20.64 23.19 10.62
N ARG A 232 -20.87 22.05 9.96
CA ARG A 232 -20.04 20.87 10.08
C ARG A 232 -19.42 20.50 8.74
N VAL A 233 -18.18 20.05 8.77
CA VAL A 233 -17.52 19.42 7.63
C VAL A 233 -18.07 18.00 7.49
N ILE A 234 -18.76 17.74 6.39
CA ILE A 234 -19.32 16.42 6.05
C ILE A 234 -18.29 15.59 5.29
N GLU A 235 -17.58 16.24 4.37
CA GLU A 235 -16.58 15.58 3.53
C GLU A 235 -15.36 16.48 3.38
N CYS A 236 -14.20 15.87 3.46
CA CYS A 236 -12.91 16.51 3.22
C CYS A 236 -12.12 15.69 2.21
N ASN A 237 -12.08 16.16 0.97
CA ASN A 237 -11.34 15.51 -0.10
C ASN A 237 -9.99 16.22 -0.29
N LYS A 238 -8.90 15.47 -0.15
CA LYS A 238 -7.53 15.98 -0.20
C LYS A 238 -6.83 15.42 -1.43
N ARG A 239 -6.36 16.32 -2.30
CA ARG A 239 -5.58 15.95 -3.48
C ARG A 239 -4.21 16.60 -3.41
N TYR A 240 -3.17 15.78 -3.31
CA TYR A 240 -1.79 16.25 -3.40
C TYR A 240 -1.43 16.58 -4.85
N ALA A 241 -0.58 17.60 -5.04
CA ALA A 241 -0.12 18.07 -6.35
C ALA A 241 0.28 16.94 -7.29
N HIS A 242 -0.29 16.92 -8.50
CA HIS A 242 0.01 15.93 -9.52
C HIS A 242 0.07 16.59 -10.90
N HIS A 243 1.16 16.34 -11.64
CA HIS A 243 1.33 16.77 -13.04
C HIS A 243 0.95 18.25 -13.33
N GLY A 244 1.47 19.20 -12.53
CA GLY A 244 1.31 20.64 -12.78
C GLY A 244 0.04 21.27 -12.16
N HIS A 245 -0.81 20.47 -11.52
CA HIS A 245 -1.93 21.00 -10.74
C HIS A 245 -1.51 21.26 -9.30
N PRO A 246 -1.96 22.35 -8.65
CA PRO A 246 -1.70 22.60 -7.23
C PRO A 246 -2.35 21.53 -6.36
N SER A 247 -1.83 21.34 -5.15
CA SER A 247 -2.52 20.56 -4.14
C SER A 247 -3.87 21.21 -3.83
N GLN A 248 -4.89 20.41 -3.56
CA GLN A 248 -6.24 20.90 -3.36
C GLN A 248 -6.89 20.27 -2.13
N ILE A 249 -7.58 21.11 -1.34
CA ILE A 249 -8.39 20.67 -0.21
C ILE A 249 -9.83 21.09 -0.53
N GLU A 250 -10.68 20.11 -0.78
CA GLU A 250 -12.10 20.32 -1.08
C GLU A 250 -12.93 19.95 0.14
N LEU A 251 -13.69 20.92 0.66
CA LEU A 251 -14.54 20.76 1.83
C LEU A 251 -16.00 20.85 1.43
N LEU A 252 -16.81 19.91 1.88
CA LEU A 252 -18.26 19.99 1.84
C LEU A 252 -18.77 20.32 3.23
N LEU A 253 -19.33 21.52 3.37
CA LEU A 253 -19.91 22.03 4.60
C LEU A 253 -21.43 21.88 4.59
N LEU A 254 -22.00 21.50 5.72
CA LEU A 254 -23.44 21.45 5.94
C LEU A 254 -23.79 22.28 7.18
N GLY A 255 -24.75 23.18 7.05
CA GLY A 255 -25.21 24.05 8.14
C GLY A 255 -25.45 25.47 7.68
N GLU A 256 -25.20 26.42 8.56
CA GLU A 256 -25.28 27.84 8.21
C GLU A 256 -24.17 28.22 7.24
N PRO A 257 -24.50 28.94 6.13
CA PRO A 257 -23.49 29.32 5.17
C PRO A 257 -22.50 30.31 5.79
N LEU A 258 -21.21 30.03 5.60
CA LEU A 258 -20.13 30.92 6.00
C LEU A 258 -20.02 32.07 4.99
N ASP A 259 -19.79 33.28 5.46
CA ASP A 259 -19.54 34.43 4.63
C ASP A 259 -18.17 34.37 3.92
N ASP A 260 -18.05 35.06 2.80
CA ASP A 260 -16.83 35.05 2.00
C ASP A 260 -15.61 35.58 2.79
N GLY A 261 -15.81 36.49 3.74
CA GLY A 261 -14.78 37.02 4.60
C GLY A 261 -14.20 35.93 5.55
N THR A 262 -15.07 35.08 6.09
CA THR A 262 -14.65 33.95 6.91
C THR A 262 -13.85 32.89 6.10
N ILE A 263 -14.30 32.62 4.87
CA ILE A 263 -13.60 31.70 3.96
C ILE A 263 -12.23 32.26 3.58
N GLU A 264 -12.13 33.56 3.29
CA GLU A 264 -10.87 34.20 2.93
C GLU A 264 -9.90 34.24 4.13
N ASN A 265 -10.40 34.51 5.33
CA ASN A 265 -9.60 34.35 6.56
C ASN A 265 -9.09 32.92 6.77
N ALA A 266 -9.92 31.93 6.47
CA ALA A 266 -9.48 30.54 6.50
C ALA A 266 -8.36 30.26 5.50
N ARG A 267 -8.45 30.80 4.27
CA ARG A 267 -7.40 30.68 3.25
C ARG A 267 -6.07 31.28 3.70
N THR A 268 -6.08 32.44 4.31
CA THR A 268 -4.85 33.11 4.79
C THR A 268 -4.15 32.29 5.90
N GLN A 269 -4.90 31.51 6.66
CA GLN A 269 -4.34 30.66 7.71
C GLN A 269 -3.66 29.40 7.18
N MET A 270 -3.87 28.99 5.92
CA MET A 270 -3.25 27.79 5.34
C MET A 270 -1.72 27.80 5.43
N GLY A 271 -1.10 28.98 5.30
CA GLY A 271 0.34 29.16 5.42
C GLY A 271 0.90 28.72 6.78
N SER A 272 0.17 28.95 7.88
CA SER A 272 0.60 28.54 9.22
C SER A 272 0.64 27.03 9.43
N PHE A 273 -0.03 26.26 8.54
CA PHE A 273 -0.03 24.80 8.54
C PHE A 273 0.89 24.19 7.46
N GLY A 274 1.67 25.03 6.74
CA GLY A 274 2.57 24.56 5.67
C GLY A 274 1.83 24.17 4.39
N LEU A 275 0.61 24.72 4.19
CA LEU A 275 -0.27 24.47 3.04
C LEU A 275 -0.27 25.64 2.02
N ASP A 276 0.82 26.43 1.98
CA ASP A 276 0.92 27.65 1.13
C ASP A 276 0.68 27.39 -0.36
N LYS A 277 0.97 26.17 -0.82
CA LYS A 277 0.85 25.76 -2.22
C LYS A 277 -0.45 25.02 -2.52
N ALA A 278 -1.35 24.93 -1.54
CA ALA A 278 -2.62 24.23 -1.70
C ALA A 278 -3.75 25.23 -1.95
N GLU A 279 -4.70 24.82 -2.78
CA GLU A 279 -5.93 25.55 -3.06
C GLU A 279 -7.06 25.02 -2.16
N LEU A 280 -7.79 25.92 -1.52
CA LEU A 280 -8.97 25.59 -0.73
C LEU A 280 -10.24 25.81 -1.57
N VAL A 281 -11.00 24.74 -1.76
CA VAL A 281 -12.32 24.76 -2.39
C VAL A 281 -13.37 24.43 -1.34
N VAL A 282 -14.25 25.39 -1.05
CA VAL A 282 -15.33 25.20 -0.09
C VAL A 282 -16.65 25.14 -0.85
N ARG A 283 -17.36 24.03 -0.67
CA ARG A 283 -18.73 23.84 -1.13
C ARG A 283 -19.67 23.85 0.06
N GLN A 284 -20.72 24.63 -0.01
CA GLN A 284 -21.71 24.78 1.06
C GLN A 284 -23.04 24.22 0.61
N ALA A 285 -23.61 23.29 1.42
CA ALA A 285 -24.97 22.80 1.22
C ALA A 285 -25.88 23.36 2.32
N ASN A 286 -26.92 24.05 1.94
CA ASN A 286 -27.93 24.54 2.88
C ASN A 286 -28.85 23.40 3.31
N THR A 287 -29.24 23.37 4.58
CA THR A 287 -30.19 22.39 5.14
C THR A 287 -31.59 22.44 4.49
N THR A 288 -31.88 23.51 3.74
CA THR A 288 -33.14 23.72 3.01
C THR A 288 -33.16 23.11 1.61
N ASP A 289 -32.01 22.88 1.00
CA ASP A 289 -31.95 22.20 -0.28
C ASP A 289 -32.12 20.71 -0.05
N LYS A 290 -33.17 20.11 -0.63
CA LYS A 290 -33.29 18.64 -0.71
C LYS A 290 -31.99 18.14 -1.30
N ILE A 291 -31.17 17.49 -0.48
CA ILE A 291 -29.93 16.87 -0.95
C ILE A 291 -30.32 15.85 -2.01
N ASP A 292 -30.08 16.18 -3.26
CA ASP A 292 -30.23 15.25 -4.37
C ASP A 292 -29.04 14.26 -4.29
N VAL A 293 -29.26 13.21 -3.50
CA VAL A 293 -28.28 12.15 -3.27
C VAL A 293 -27.86 11.49 -4.59
N ALA A 294 -28.68 11.58 -5.63
CA ALA A 294 -28.39 11.06 -6.96
C ALA A 294 -27.28 11.84 -7.67
N SER A 295 -27.19 13.17 -7.46
CA SER A 295 -26.12 13.98 -8.07
C SER A 295 -24.75 13.75 -7.43
N LEU A 296 -24.71 13.35 -6.16
CA LEU A 296 -23.47 12.97 -5.46
C LEU A 296 -22.92 11.61 -5.92
N GLN A 297 -23.78 10.68 -6.32
CA GLN A 297 -23.35 9.38 -6.86
C GLN A 297 -22.76 9.44 -8.27
N GLN A 298 -23.17 10.42 -9.08
CA GLN A 298 -22.65 10.58 -10.45
C GLN A 298 -21.23 11.17 -10.52
N SER A 299 -20.72 11.80 -9.47
CA SER A 299 -19.34 12.30 -9.44
C SER A 299 -18.29 11.22 -9.12
N TYR A 300 -18.73 9.99 -8.85
CA TYR A 300 -17.88 8.84 -8.51
C TYR A 300 -17.81 7.75 -9.61
N LEU A 301 -18.42 7.99 -10.78
CA LEU A 301 -18.26 7.16 -11.98
C LEU A 301 -17.26 7.80 -12.94
#